data_acad26f9409851843b04362198576fce
#
_entry.id   acad26f9409851843b04362198576fce
#
_cell.length_a   1.000
_cell.length_b   1.000
_cell.length_c   1.000
_cell.angle_alpha   90.00
_cell.angle_beta   90.00
_cell.angle_gamma   90.00
#
_symmetry.space_group_name_H-M   'P 1'
#
loop_
_entity.id
_entity.type
_entity.pdbx_description
1 polymer ?
#
loop_
_entity_poly.entity_id
_entity_poly.type
_entity_poly.pdbx_seq_one_letter_code
_entity_poly.pdbx_strand_id
1 'polypeptide(L)'
;MFEGPEGKLTLADLFDGCSQLIVKHFMFGPHWEEGCVGCSFEVDHVGGALMHLEHQDVSYALVSRAPLAKIEAFKNRMGWRVKWVSSYGNDFNYDFHVSFRPEEIGKGEVYYNYEMRKFQSDEMSGRSVFYKDPAGDIFHTYSSFARGGEPFLGTCS
;
A
#
# COMPACT_ATOMS: atom_id res chain seq x y z
N MET A 1 9.74 -5.60 -8.66
CA MET A 1 8.54 -5.79 -9.49
C MET A 1 7.38 -6.31 -8.66
N PHE A 2 6.20 -5.86 -8.97
CA PHE A 2 4.98 -6.31 -8.31
C PHE A 2 4.26 -7.32 -9.19
N GLU A 3 3.43 -8.16 -8.57
CA GLU A 3 2.55 -9.06 -9.31
C GLU A 3 1.13 -8.50 -9.32
N GLY A 4 0.55 -8.38 -10.51
CA GLY A 4 -0.84 -7.97 -10.71
C GLY A 4 -1.61 -9.00 -11.51
N PRO A 5 -2.94 -8.81 -11.68
CA PRO A 5 -3.79 -9.78 -12.37
C PRO A 5 -3.36 -10.10 -13.80
N GLU A 6 -2.70 -9.17 -14.46
CA GLU A 6 -2.28 -9.30 -15.85
C GLU A 6 -0.78 -9.60 -15.99
N GLY A 7 -0.07 -9.84 -14.89
CA GLY A 7 1.34 -10.15 -14.90
C GLY A 7 2.16 -9.21 -14.02
N LYS A 8 3.46 -9.15 -14.29
CA LYS A 8 4.38 -8.35 -13.49
C LYS A 8 4.29 -6.87 -13.88
N LEU A 9 4.35 -6.01 -12.87
CA LEU A 9 4.26 -4.56 -13.02
C LEU A 9 5.43 -3.88 -12.32
N THR A 10 5.86 -2.75 -12.88
CA THR A 10 6.84 -1.87 -12.23
C THR A 10 6.10 -0.79 -11.44
N LEU A 11 6.85 -0.04 -10.61
CA LEU A 11 6.28 1.13 -9.93
C LEU A 11 5.73 2.15 -10.95
N ALA A 12 6.43 2.33 -12.08
CA ALA A 12 5.99 3.21 -13.15
C ALA A 12 4.63 2.81 -13.71
N ASP A 13 4.38 1.52 -13.84
CA ASP A 13 3.10 1.00 -14.36
C ASP A 13 1.93 1.34 -13.44
N LEU A 14 2.16 1.46 -12.15
CA LEU A 14 1.12 1.80 -11.18
C LEU A 14 0.60 3.23 -11.33
N PHE A 15 1.37 4.12 -11.96
CA PHE A 15 0.93 5.49 -12.23
C PHE A 15 -0.24 5.53 -13.22
N ASP A 16 -0.37 4.52 -14.08
CA ASP A 16 -1.49 4.37 -15.01
C ASP A 16 -1.77 5.64 -15.84
N GLY A 17 -0.69 6.27 -16.32
CA GLY A 17 -0.79 7.49 -17.12
C GLY A 17 -0.85 8.79 -16.32
N CYS A 18 -0.98 8.71 -15.01
CA CYS A 18 -0.97 9.89 -14.14
C CYS A 18 0.45 10.29 -13.77
N SER A 19 0.66 11.53 -13.33
CA SER A 19 1.97 12.00 -12.89
C SER A 19 2.19 11.83 -11.39
N GLN A 20 1.14 11.55 -10.62
CA GLN A 20 1.23 11.28 -9.19
C GLN A 20 0.63 9.92 -8.86
N LEU A 21 1.17 9.27 -7.83
CA LEU A 21 0.73 7.96 -7.37
C LEU A 21 0.68 7.96 -5.84
N ILE A 22 -0.47 7.57 -5.30
CA ILE A 22 -0.63 7.26 -3.89
C ILE A 22 -0.60 5.74 -3.74
N VAL A 23 0.35 5.23 -2.96
CA VAL A 23 0.44 3.81 -2.62
C VAL A 23 -0.02 3.65 -1.18
N LYS A 24 -1.07 2.88 -0.97
CA LYS A 24 -1.48 2.44 0.36
C LYS A 24 -0.76 1.12 0.67
N HIS A 25 0.04 1.12 1.74
CA HIS A 25 0.63 -0.11 2.26
C HIS A 25 -0.45 -0.84 3.05
N PHE A 26 -1.19 -1.70 2.37
CA PHE A 26 -2.31 -2.42 2.95
C PHE A 26 -1.82 -3.62 3.75
N MET A 27 -2.22 -3.71 5.01
CA MET A 27 -1.76 -4.79 5.89
C MET A 27 -2.40 -6.12 5.51
N PHE A 28 -1.64 -6.95 4.83
CA PHE A 28 -2.03 -8.30 4.43
C PHE A 28 -0.76 -9.13 4.25
N GLY A 29 -0.34 -9.80 5.31
CA GLY A 29 0.87 -10.62 5.30
C GLY A 29 0.67 -11.95 4.59
N PRO A 30 1.75 -12.64 4.20
CA PRO A 30 1.67 -13.91 3.47
C PRO A 30 0.94 -15.02 4.24
N HIS A 31 0.94 -14.95 5.57
CA HIS A 31 0.31 -15.96 6.42
C HIS A 31 -1.07 -15.54 6.93
N TRP A 32 -1.54 -14.36 6.57
CA TRP A 32 -2.84 -13.87 7.00
C TRP A 32 -3.95 -14.46 6.12
N GLU A 33 -5.08 -14.79 6.74
CA GLU A 33 -6.25 -15.28 6.02
C GLU A 33 -7.08 -14.15 5.42
N GLU A 34 -7.06 -12.99 6.06
CA GLU A 34 -7.83 -11.82 5.66
C GLU A 34 -6.98 -10.56 5.75
N GLY A 35 -7.36 -9.55 4.96
CA GLY A 35 -6.74 -8.23 5.07
C GLY A 35 -7.15 -7.50 6.34
N CYS A 36 -6.39 -6.48 6.69
CA CYS A 36 -6.62 -5.65 7.87
C CYS A 36 -7.99 -4.94 7.81
N VAL A 37 -8.75 -5.01 8.90
CA VAL A 37 -10.07 -4.38 8.98
C VAL A 37 -9.98 -2.86 8.87
N GLY A 38 -9.02 -2.23 9.55
CA GLY A 38 -8.84 -0.79 9.49
C GLY A 38 -8.43 -0.29 8.11
N CYS A 39 -7.55 -1.04 7.43
CA CYS A 39 -7.18 -0.73 6.05
C CYS A 39 -8.36 -0.92 5.09
N SER A 40 -9.18 -1.94 5.33
CA SER A 40 -10.39 -2.19 4.54
C SER A 40 -11.38 -1.05 4.67
N PHE A 41 -11.55 -0.51 5.88
CA PHE A 41 -12.40 0.65 6.13
C PHE A 41 -11.96 1.85 5.29
N GLU A 42 -10.67 2.11 5.26
CA GLU A 42 -10.12 3.20 4.43
C GLU A 42 -10.41 2.98 2.95
N VAL A 43 -10.21 1.77 2.44
CA VAL A 43 -10.44 1.46 1.02
C VAL A 43 -11.91 1.62 0.65
N ASP A 44 -12.82 1.23 1.53
CA ASP A 44 -14.26 1.42 1.30
C ASP A 44 -14.60 2.90 1.12
N HIS A 45 -13.93 3.79 1.85
CA HIS A 45 -14.16 5.23 1.73
C HIS A 45 -13.48 5.83 0.49
N VAL A 46 -12.28 5.36 0.16
CA VAL A 46 -11.52 5.88 -1.00
C VAL A 46 -12.14 5.40 -2.32
N GLY A 47 -12.75 4.20 -2.33
CA GLY A 47 -13.27 3.60 -3.55
C GLY A 47 -14.19 4.52 -4.35
N GLY A 48 -15.04 5.31 -3.68
CA GLY A 48 -15.93 6.26 -4.32
C GLY A 48 -15.23 7.50 -4.88
N ALA A 49 -13.99 7.76 -4.48
CA ALA A 49 -13.22 8.94 -4.90
C ALA A 49 -12.20 8.63 -6.00
N LEU A 50 -12.02 7.37 -6.40
CA LEU A 50 -10.95 6.99 -7.34
C LEU A 50 -11.05 7.72 -8.68
N MET A 51 -12.24 7.85 -9.22
CA MET A 51 -12.45 8.56 -10.48
C MET A 51 -12.03 10.03 -10.36
N HIS A 52 -12.35 10.66 -9.23
CA HIS A 52 -11.97 12.07 -9.00
C HIS A 52 -10.46 12.22 -8.89
N LEU A 53 -9.78 11.28 -8.25
CA LEU A 53 -8.31 11.28 -8.18
C LEU A 53 -7.69 11.20 -9.56
N GLU A 54 -8.19 10.33 -10.42
CA GLU A 54 -7.69 10.19 -11.79
C GLU A 54 -7.86 11.49 -12.57
N HIS A 55 -8.98 12.19 -12.39
CA HIS A 55 -9.22 13.48 -13.01
C HIS A 55 -8.28 14.57 -12.51
N GLN A 56 -7.70 14.40 -11.33
CA GLN A 56 -6.68 15.29 -10.76
C GLN A 56 -5.26 14.81 -11.03
N ASP A 57 -5.08 13.90 -11.99
CA ASP A 57 -3.78 13.35 -12.37
C ASP A 57 -3.11 12.54 -11.24
N VAL A 58 -3.93 11.87 -10.42
CA VAL A 58 -3.46 11.05 -9.30
C VAL A 58 -3.96 9.62 -9.46
N SER A 59 -3.05 8.66 -9.46
CA SER A 59 -3.37 7.23 -9.42
C SER A 59 -3.30 6.74 -7.97
N TYR A 60 -4.11 5.74 -7.65
CA TYR A 60 -4.13 5.12 -6.31
C TYR A 60 -4.00 3.62 -6.45
N ALA A 61 -3.13 3.02 -5.67
CA ALA A 61 -2.90 1.58 -5.70
C ALA A 61 -2.65 1.04 -4.29
N LEU A 62 -3.09 -0.20 -4.07
CA LEU A 62 -2.79 -0.96 -2.85
C LEU A 62 -1.60 -1.88 -3.13
N VAL A 63 -0.71 -2.01 -2.16
CA VAL A 63 0.41 -2.94 -2.20
C VAL A 63 0.42 -3.75 -0.90
N SER A 64 0.52 -5.06 -1.02
CA SER A 64 0.56 -5.98 0.13
C SER A 64 1.54 -7.12 -0.14
N ARG A 65 2.05 -7.73 0.94
CA ARG A 65 2.96 -8.88 0.84
C ARG A 65 2.26 -10.21 0.61
N ALA A 66 0.95 -10.29 0.80
CA ALA A 66 0.23 -11.52 0.54
C ALA A 66 0.43 -11.98 -0.91
N PRO A 67 0.46 -13.30 -1.18
CA PRO A 67 0.49 -13.79 -2.56
C PRO A 67 -0.72 -13.27 -3.35
N LEU A 68 -0.53 -13.07 -4.66
CA LEU A 68 -1.55 -12.50 -5.52
C LEU A 68 -2.89 -13.24 -5.43
N ALA A 69 -2.86 -14.57 -5.34
CA ALA A 69 -4.08 -15.37 -5.24
C ALA A 69 -4.94 -14.99 -4.02
N LYS A 70 -4.30 -14.74 -2.88
CA LYS A 70 -5.00 -14.30 -1.66
C LYS A 70 -5.55 -12.89 -1.83
N ILE A 71 -4.80 -12.00 -2.44
CA ILE A 71 -5.21 -10.62 -2.73
C ILE A 71 -6.46 -10.62 -3.62
N GLU A 72 -6.43 -11.39 -4.71
CA GLU A 72 -7.55 -11.46 -5.65
C GLU A 72 -8.81 -12.02 -4.99
N ALA A 73 -8.68 -13.08 -4.19
CA ALA A 73 -9.81 -13.67 -3.47
C ALA A 73 -10.44 -12.68 -2.51
N PHE A 74 -9.63 -11.95 -1.74
CA PHE A 74 -10.12 -10.95 -0.80
C PHE A 74 -10.76 -9.77 -1.51
N LYS A 75 -10.13 -9.27 -2.57
CA LYS A 75 -10.64 -8.17 -3.39
C LYS A 75 -12.01 -8.51 -3.99
N ASN A 76 -12.16 -9.73 -4.52
CA ASN A 76 -13.42 -10.20 -5.07
C ASN A 76 -14.50 -10.29 -3.98
N ARG A 77 -14.15 -10.79 -2.80
CA ARG A 77 -15.08 -10.89 -1.67
C ARG A 77 -15.58 -9.51 -1.23
N MET A 78 -14.71 -8.51 -1.26
CA MET A 78 -15.05 -7.14 -0.87
C MET A 78 -15.72 -6.36 -2.00
N GLY A 79 -15.67 -6.85 -3.23
CA GLY A 79 -16.25 -6.17 -4.38
C GLY A 79 -15.47 -4.92 -4.82
N TRP A 80 -14.20 -4.84 -4.51
CA TRP A 80 -13.37 -3.68 -4.83
C TRP A 80 -12.86 -3.70 -6.27
N ARG A 81 -12.73 -2.50 -6.86
CA ARG A 81 -12.15 -2.31 -8.20
C ARG A 81 -10.80 -1.58 -8.17
N VAL A 82 -10.30 -1.22 -7.01
CA VAL A 82 -9.03 -0.53 -6.83
C VAL A 82 -7.87 -1.41 -7.34
N LYS A 83 -6.84 -0.77 -7.88
CA LYS A 83 -5.61 -1.49 -8.25
C LYS A 83 -4.97 -2.04 -6.97
N TRP A 84 -4.66 -3.33 -7.00
CA TRP A 84 -4.03 -3.99 -5.86
C TRP A 84 -3.02 -4.98 -6.38
N VAL A 85 -1.75 -4.80 -6.02
CA VAL A 85 -0.65 -5.64 -6.47
C VAL A 85 0.08 -6.25 -5.31
N SER A 86 0.77 -7.36 -5.58
CA SER A 86 1.54 -8.08 -4.56
C SER A 86 3.01 -7.68 -4.60
N SER A 87 3.58 -7.42 -3.44
CA SER A 87 5.01 -7.24 -3.25
C SER A 87 5.67 -8.52 -2.72
N TYR A 88 4.98 -9.65 -2.76
CA TYR A 88 5.53 -10.93 -2.33
C TYR A 88 6.78 -11.26 -3.15
N GLY A 89 7.86 -11.57 -2.45
CA GLY A 89 9.12 -11.91 -3.10
C GLY A 89 10.01 -10.74 -3.46
N ASN A 90 9.61 -9.50 -3.18
CA ASN A 90 10.47 -8.33 -3.33
C ASN A 90 10.62 -7.56 -2.01
N ASP A 91 11.46 -6.55 -2.01
CA ASP A 91 11.83 -5.81 -0.79
C ASP A 91 11.02 -4.53 -0.55
N PHE A 92 10.01 -4.25 -1.38
CA PHE A 92 9.29 -2.96 -1.33
C PHE A 92 8.76 -2.65 0.08
N ASN A 93 8.04 -3.60 0.69
CA ASN A 93 7.49 -3.39 2.04
C ASN A 93 8.57 -3.23 3.09
N TYR A 94 9.69 -3.93 2.96
CA TYR A 94 10.82 -3.81 3.89
C TYR A 94 11.50 -2.45 3.72
N ASP A 95 11.66 -1.98 2.50
CA ASP A 95 12.27 -0.69 2.20
C ASP A 95 11.48 0.47 2.80
N PHE A 96 10.15 0.34 2.89
CA PHE A 96 9.28 1.34 3.50
C PHE A 96 8.99 1.07 4.97
N HIS A 97 9.62 0.04 5.57
CA HIS A 97 9.49 -0.30 6.99
C HIS A 97 8.04 -0.56 7.44
N VAL A 98 7.26 -1.19 6.55
CA VAL A 98 5.88 -1.62 6.87
C VAL A 98 5.76 -3.13 6.98
N SER A 99 6.83 -3.88 6.65
CA SER A 99 6.99 -5.30 6.92
C SER A 99 8.34 -5.52 7.59
N PHE A 100 8.45 -6.51 8.43
CA PHE A 100 9.64 -6.72 9.24
C PHE A 100 10.19 -8.12 9.06
N ARG A 101 11.51 -8.23 8.96
CA ARG A 101 12.20 -9.51 8.82
C ARG A 101 12.29 -10.20 10.18
N PRO A 102 12.46 -11.54 10.22
CA PRO A 102 12.59 -12.27 11.48
C PRO A 102 13.70 -11.72 12.39
N GLU A 103 14.79 -11.23 11.82
CA GLU A 103 15.90 -10.64 12.57
C GLU A 103 15.47 -9.36 13.32
N GLU A 104 14.62 -8.54 12.68
CA GLU A 104 14.11 -7.32 13.29
C GLU A 104 13.10 -7.65 14.40
N ILE A 105 12.22 -8.61 14.15
CA ILE A 105 11.23 -9.07 15.13
C ILE A 105 11.92 -9.65 16.36
N GLY A 106 13.02 -10.40 16.17
CA GLY A 106 13.76 -11.01 17.26
C GLY A 106 14.35 -10.02 18.25
N LYS A 107 14.48 -8.74 17.86
CA LYS A 107 14.98 -7.69 18.75
C LYS A 107 13.88 -7.08 19.62
N GLY A 108 12.61 -7.42 19.40
CA GLY A 108 11.46 -6.89 20.15
C GLY A 108 11.08 -5.47 19.79
N GLU A 109 11.86 -4.79 18.95
CA GLU A 109 11.58 -3.45 18.45
C GLU A 109 11.84 -3.39 16.95
N VAL A 110 11.07 -2.55 16.24
CA VAL A 110 11.21 -2.37 14.80
C VAL A 110 11.18 -0.88 14.45
N TYR A 111 11.83 -0.54 13.33
CA TYR A 111 11.77 0.82 12.82
C TYR A 111 10.47 1.02 12.06
N TYR A 112 9.63 1.93 12.56
CA TYR A 112 8.35 2.25 11.93
C TYR A 112 7.97 3.69 12.25
N ASN A 113 7.40 4.39 11.27
CA ASN A 113 6.97 5.78 11.41
C ASN A 113 8.12 6.68 11.87
N TYR A 114 9.31 6.49 11.27
CA TYR A 114 10.53 7.27 11.50
C TYR A 114 11.09 7.16 12.93
N GLU A 115 10.73 6.10 13.66
CA GLU A 115 11.27 5.85 15.01
C GLU A 115 11.31 4.35 15.32
N MET A 116 12.09 3.97 16.33
CA MET A 116 12.08 2.60 16.82
C MET A 116 10.90 2.41 17.76
N ARG A 117 10.11 1.36 17.52
CA ARG A 117 8.92 1.05 18.30
C ARG A 117 8.92 -0.41 18.73
N LYS A 118 8.20 -0.71 19.81
CA LYS A 118 7.97 -2.11 20.18
C LYS A 118 7.23 -2.84 19.08
N PHE A 119 7.65 -4.08 18.83
CA PHE A 119 7.00 -4.92 17.82
C PHE A 119 5.54 -5.18 18.20
N GLN A 120 4.63 -4.93 17.28
CA GLN A 120 3.19 -5.15 17.45
C GLN A 120 2.64 -6.13 16.41
N SER A 121 3.20 -6.13 15.21
CA SER A 121 2.75 -6.98 14.11
C SER A 121 3.87 -7.09 13.08
N ASP A 122 3.89 -8.18 12.33
CA ASP A 122 4.86 -8.35 11.23
C ASP A 122 4.50 -7.50 10.00
N GLU A 123 3.30 -6.93 9.97
CA GLU A 123 2.86 -5.99 8.93
C GLU A 123 2.31 -4.73 9.59
N MET A 124 2.61 -3.58 9.01
CA MET A 124 2.09 -2.29 9.44
C MET A 124 1.55 -1.52 8.24
N SER A 125 0.70 -0.54 8.49
CA SER A 125 0.12 0.25 7.42
C SER A 125 0.89 1.54 7.17
N GLY A 126 0.68 2.12 6.00
CA GLY A 126 1.25 3.41 5.64
C GLY A 126 0.75 3.85 4.28
N ARG A 127 1.10 5.07 3.92
CA ARG A 127 0.80 5.65 2.61
C ARG A 127 2.03 6.35 2.11
N SER A 128 2.32 6.18 0.83
CA SER A 128 3.46 6.83 0.19
C SER A 128 3.00 7.50 -1.09
N VAL A 129 3.52 8.69 -1.35
CA VAL A 129 3.18 9.45 -2.55
C VAL A 129 4.43 9.56 -3.42
N PHE A 130 4.25 9.34 -4.71
CA PHE A 130 5.30 9.41 -5.71
C PHE A 130 4.91 10.39 -6.80
N TYR A 131 5.92 11.01 -7.40
CA TYR A 131 5.76 11.89 -8.56
C TYR A 131 6.62 11.36 -9.69
N LYS A 132 6.06 11.31 -10.90
CA LYS A 132 6.80 10.94 -12.12
C LYS A 132 6.87 12.17 -13.02
N ASP A 133 8.09 12.62 -13.32
CA ASP A 133 8.28 13.80 -14.15
C ASP A 133 8.09 13.48 -15.64
N PRO A 134 8.07 14.51 -16.53
CA PRO A 134 7.91 14.27 -17.96
C PRO A 134 9.00 13.42 -18.59
N ALA A 135 10.19 13.33 -17.98
CA ALA A 135 11.28 12.48 -18.45
C ALA A 135 11.10 11.01 -18.01
N GLY A 136 10.13 10.71 -17.14
CA GLY A 136 9.88 9.37 -16.64
C GLY A 136 10.58 9.04 -15.32
N ASP A 137 11.29 9.99 -14.72
CA ASP A 137 11.94 9.79 -13.42
C ASP A 137 10.90 9.84 -12.30
N ILE A 138 11.04 8.92 -11.33
CA ILE A 138 10.11 8.78 -10.23
C ILE A 138 10.76 9.26 -8.94
N PHE A 139 10.05 10.12 -8.20
CA PHE A 139 10.49 10.68 -6.93
C PHE A 139 9.52 10.31 -5.83
N HIS A 140 10.05 9.87 -4.69
CA HIS A 140 9.26 9.67 -3.47
C HIS A 140 9.11 11.03 -2.79
N THR A 141 7.89 11.53 -2.69
CA THR A 141 7.64 12.90 -2.22
C THR A 141 7.11 12.96 -0.78
N TYR A 142 6.43 11.90 -0.32
CA TYR A 142 5.79 11.93 0.99
C TYR A 142 5.46 10.52 1.46
N SER A 143 5.53 10.30 2.76
CA SER A 143 4.98 9.10 3.40
C SER A 143 4.35 9.46 4.74
N SER A 144 3.24 8.80 5.07
CA SER A 144 2.67 8.82 6.41
C SER A 144 2.38 7.38 6.85
N PHE A 145 2.54 7.10 8.13
CA PHE A 145 2.40 5.74 8.65
C PHE A 145 1.32 5.66 9.73
N ALA A 146 1.58 6.06 10.95
CA ALA A 146 0.61 5.93 12.04
C ALA A 146 -0.53 6.95 11.94
N ARG A 147 -0.25 8.16 11.46
CA ARG A 147 -1.22 9.25 11.33
C ARG A 147 -1.06 9.91 9.96
N GLY A 148 -2.00 10.77 9.61
CA GLY A 148 -1.96 11.48 8.33
C GLY A 148 -2.86 10.88 7.25
N GLY A 149 -3.53 9.77 7.55
CA GLY A 149 -4.46 9.12 6.62
C GLY A 149 -5.92 9.47 6.87
N GLU A 150 -6.21 10.27 7.87
CA GLU A 150 -7.57 10.61 8.26
C GLU A 150 -8.41 11.19 7.12
N PRO A 151 -7.86 12.01 6.19
CA PRO A 151 -8.64 12.50 5.06
C PRO A 151 -9.22 11.40 4.18
N PHE A 152 -8.61 10.21 4.18
CA PHE A 152 -9.10 9.08 3.38
C PHE A 152 -10.21 8.29 4.05
N LEU A 153 -10.53 8.60 5.30
CA LEU A 153 -11.56 7.86 6.05
C LEU A 153 -12.98 8.40 5.84
N GLY A 154 -13.10 9.58 5.25
CA GLY A 154 -14.40 10.17 4.96
C GLY A 154 -15.20 10.64 6.17
N THR A 155 -14.75 10.30 7.36
CA THR A 155 -15.40 10.67 8.63
C THR A 155 -14.44 11.41 9.53
N CYS A 156 -13.60 12.21 8.97
CA CYS A 156 -12.63 12.96 9.71
C CYS A 156 -13.26 13.90 10.70
N SER A 157 -12.90 13.78 11.87
CA SER A 157 -13.28 14.72 12.92
C SER A 157 -12.04 15.41 13.45
#